data_55b086e9a694c0fca0551d4c64d09057
#
_entry.id   55b086e9a694c0fca0551d4c64d09057
#
_cell.length_a   1.000
_cell.length_b   1.000
_cell.length_c   1.000
_cell.angle_alpha   90.00
_cell.angle_beta   90.00
_cell.angle_gamma   90.00
#
_symmetry.space_group_name_H-M   'P 1'
#
loop_
_entity.id
_entity.type
_entity.pdbx_description
1 polymer ?
#
loop_
_entity_poly.entity_id
_entity_poly.type
_entity_poly.pdbx_seq_one_letter_code
_entity_poly.pdbx_strand_id
1 'polypeptide(L)'
;MDKYEELTTMFAEFLTIYKFVNKKTIADMLSAELNKTQLLEIYQFTDGKNSTRDIAAKLTQKCAHGTIANIWKRWALKGIVVPVETKGRFKAAFNLEEYGITEIKEDE
;
A
#
# COMPACT_ATOMS: atom_id res chain seq x y z
N MET A 1 27.72 16.21 6.29
CA MET A 1 26.76 15.29 5.63
C MET A 1 27.32 14.91 4.27
N ASP A 2 27.40 13.64 3.93
CA ASP A 2 27.87 13.23 2.62
C ASP A 2 26.77 13.41 1.56
N LYS A 3 27.15 13.29 0.29
CA LYS A 3 26.22 13.51 -0.82
C LYS A 3 25.05 12.53 -0.80
N TYR A 4 25.27 11.29 -0.35
CA TYR A 4 24.23 10.29 -0.27
C TYR A 4 23.18 10.69 0.77
N GLU A 5 23.61 11.12 1.95
CA GLU A 5 22.71 11.58 3.01
C GLU A 5 21.93 12.83 2.57
N GLU A 6 22.61 13.78 1.87
CA GLU A 6 21.93 14.95 1.33
C GLU A 6 20.86 14.60 0.34
N LEU A 7 21.13 13.68 -0.60
CA LEU A 7 20.16 13.24 -1.59
C LEU A 7 18.98 12.52 -0.93
N THR A 8 19.26 11.68 0.06
CA THR A 8 18.22 10.97 0.81
C THR A 8 17.29 11.95 1.53
N THR A 9 17.89 12.96 2.18
CA THR A 9 17.13 14.00 2.89
C THR A 9 16.28 14.81 1.92
N MET A 10 16.86 15.25 0.81
CA MET A 10 16.13 15.99 -0.22
C MET A 10 14.98 15.19 -0.80
N PHE A 11 15.20 13.91 -1.06
CA PHE A 11 14.16 13.01 -1.59
C PHE A 11 13.02 12.84 -0.59
N ALA A 12 13.34 12.66 0.69
CA ALA A 12 12.33 12.55 1.75
C ALA A 12 11.49 13.83 1.87
N GLU A 13 12.14 14.99 1.79
CA GLU A 13 11.45 16.28 1.81
C GLU A 13 10.55 16.43 0.58
N PHE A 14 11.04 16.07 -0.60
CA PHE A 14 10.25 16.08 -1.84
C PHE A 14 9.01 15.22 -1.70
N LEU A 15 9.15 13.98 -1.20
CA LEU A 15 8.01 13.07 -1.01
C LEU A 15 6.99 13.64 -0.05
N THR A 16 7.43 14.28 1.04
CA THR A 16 6.54 14.90 2.01
C THR A 16 5.71 15.99 1.35
N ILE A 17 6.35 16.87 0.58
CA ILE A 17 5.68 17.95 -0.14
C ILE A 17 4.73 17.37 -1.20
N TYR A 18 5.20 16.37 -1.96
CA TYR A 18 4.39 15.72 -3.00
C TYR A 18 3.11 15.13 -2.41
N LYS A 19 3.22 14.40 -1.31
CA LYS A 19 2.08 13.78 -0.63
C LYS A 19 1.11 14.84 -0.10
N PHE A 20 1.63 15.94 0.41
CA PHE A 20 0.80 17.03 0.91
C PHE A 20 0.00 17.70 -0.22
N VAL A 21 0.68 18.05 -1.31
CA VAL A 21 0.06 18.73 -2.45
C VAL A 21 -0.95 17.83 -3.16
N ASN A 22 -0.67 16.52 -3.22
CA ASN A 22 -1.50 15.56 -3.95
C ASN A 22 -2.40 14.73 -3.03
N LYS A 23 -2.60 15.16 -1.79
CA LYS A 23 -3.33 14.38 -0.78
C LYS A 23 -4.69 13.92 -1.25
N LYS A 24 -5.49 14.82 -1.83
CA LYS A 24 -6.82 14.47 -2.32
C LYS A 24 -6.76 13.47 -3.47
N THR A 25 -5.88 13.69 -4.43
CA THR A 25 -5.70 12.80 -5.57
C THR A 25 -5.29 11.39 -5.13
N ILE A 26 -4.36 11.30 -4.17
CA ILE A 26 -3.90 10.03 -3.63
C ILE A 26 -5.04 9.34 -2.86
N ALA A 27 -5.78 10.10 -2.04
CA ALA A 27 -6.92 9.56 -1.29
C ALA A 27 -7.99 9.01 -2.23
N ASP A 28 -8.30 9.73 -3.31
CA ASP A 28 -9.29 9.30 -4.30
C ASP A 28 -8.83 8.02 -5.01
N MET A 29 -7.56 7.95 -5.38
CA MET A 29 -6.96 6.78 -6.01
C MET A 29 -7.01 5.55 -5.08
N LEU A 30 -6.61 5.73 -3.83
CA LEU A 30 -6.63 4.65 -2.84
C LEU A 30 -8.06 4.18 -2.58
N SER A 31 -9.01 5.10 -2.44
CA SER A 31 -10.41 4.76 -2.22
C SER A 31 -11.01 3.98 -3.40
N ALA A 32 -10.64 4.35 -4.61
CA ALA A 32 -11.10 3.66 -5.82
C ALA A 32 -10.52 2.25 -5.91
N GLU A 33 -9.25 2.08 -5.55
CA GLU A 33 -8.56 0.79 -5.64
C GLU A 33 -8.93 -0.14 -4.49
N LEU A 34 -9.13 0.41 -3.28
CA LEU A 34 -9.44 -0.35 -2.07
C LEU A 34 -10.95 -0.25 -1.76
N ASN A 35 -11.77 -0.54 -2.74
CA ASN A 35 -13.22 -0.34 -2.65
C ASN A 35 -14.00 -1.53 -2.07
N LYS A 36 -13.29 -2.53 -1.55
CA LYS A 36 -13.88 -3.70 -0.86
C LYS A 36 -13.13 -3.97 0.42
N THR A 37 -13.84 -4.44 1.43
CA THR A 37 -13.24 -4.77 2.73
C THR A 37 -12.07 -5.73 2.58
N GLN A 38 -12.19 -6.73 1.72
CA GLN A 38 -11.12 -7.69 1.48
C GLN A 38 -9.85 -7.01 0.92
N LEU A 39 -10.00 -6.11 -0.04
CA LEU A 39 -8.87 -5.38 -0.62
C LEU A 39 -8.21 -4.48 0.42
N LEU A 40 -9.02 -3.83 1.26
CA LEU A 40 -8.51 -3.00 2.34
C LEU A 40 -7.69 -3.83 3.33
N GLU A 41 -8.19 -5.01 3.74
CA GLU A 41 -7.46 -5.91 4.63
C GLU A 41 -6.13 -6.37 4.01
N ILE A 42 -6.15 -6.75 2.74
CA ILE A 42 -4.92 -7.15 2.04
C ILE A 42 -3.90 -6.03 2.09
N TYR A 43 -4.32 -4.80 1.82
CA TYR A 43 -3.43 -3.65 1.85
C TYR A 43 -2.87 -3.40 3.25
N GLN A 44 -3.71 -3.50 4.29
CA GLN A 44 -3.29 -3.32 5.68
C GLN A 44 -2.25 -4.37 6.11
N PHE A 45 -2.37 -5.61 5.61
CA PHE A 45 -1.40 -6.67 5.90
C PHE A 45 -0.17 -6.64 5.00
N THR A 46 -0.13 -5.76 4.00
CA THR A 46 1.02 -5.58 3.10
C THR A 46 2.06 -4.70 3.78
N ASP A 47 2.82 -5.28 4.70
CA ASP A 47 3.73 -4.58 5.61
C ASP A 47 5.22 -4.85 5.34
N GLY A 48 5.52 -5.58 4.27
CA GLY A 48 6.89 -5.97 3.93
C GLY A 48 7.35 -7.25 4.61
N LYS A 49 6.57 -7.77 5.55
CA LYS A 49 6.90 -8.98 6.33
C LYS A 49 6.01 -10.16 5.99
N ASN A 50 4.73 -9.93 5.74
CA ASN A 50 3.78 -10.97 5.37
C ASN A 50 3.98 -11.40 3.92
N SER A 51 3.99 -12.72 3.69
CA SER A 51 3.89 -13.30 2.35
C SER A 51 2.43 -13.30 1.90
N THR A 52 2.18 -13.62 0.63
CA THR A 52 0.81 -13.81 0.14
C THR A 52 0.08 -14.90 0.91
N ARG A 53 0.79 -15.97 1.28
CA ARG A 53 0.21 -17.07 2.08
C ARG A 53 -0.12 -16.62 3.50
N ASP A 54 0.75 -15.81 4.11
CA ASP A 54 0.52 -15.26 5.44
C ASP A 54 -0.74 -14.39 5.44
N ILE A 55 -0.89 -13.53 4.44
CA ILE A 55 -2.06 -12.66 4.30
C ILE A 55 -3.32 -13.49 4.08
N ALA A 56 -3.26 -14.49 3.19
CA ALA A 56 -4.41 -15.36 2.92
C ALA A 56 -4.92 -16.03 4.20
N ALA A 57 -4.00 -16.41 5.10
CA ALA A 57 -4.36 -17.04 6.38
C ALA A 57 -5.00 -16.07 7.38
N LYS A 58 -4.76 -14.76 7.24
CA LYS A 58 -5.22 -13.73 8.18
C LYS A 58 -6.52 -13.05 7.75
N LEU A 59 -6.92 -13.21 6.49
CA LEU A 59 -8.10 -12.50 5.97
C LEU A 59 -9.38 -13.02 6.58
N THR A 60 -10.32 -12.11 6.83
CA THR A 60 -11.67 -12.43 7.29
C THR A 60 -12.43 -13.25 6.26
N GLN A 61 -12.30 -12.88 4.98
CA GLN A 61 -12.89 -13.63 3.87
C GLN A 61 -11.79 -14.38 3.13
N LYS A 62 -12.04 -15.64 2.80
CA LYS A 62 -11.05 -16.46 2.09
C LYS A 62 -10.66 -15.87 0.76
N CYS A 63 -9.36 -15.86 0.51
CA CYS A 63 -8.78 -15.45 -0.76
C CYS A 63 -7.54 -16.29 -1.01
N ALA A 64 -7.41 -16.84 -2.21
CA ALA A 64 -6.24 -17.64 -2.57
C ALA A 64 -4.99 -16.75 -2.61
N HIS A 65 -3.85 -17.28 -2.15
CA HIS A 65 -2.60 -16.51 -2.15
C HIS A 65 -2.18 -16.09 -3.57
N GLY A 66 -2.52 -16.87 -4.59
CA GLY A 66 -2.26 -16.50 -5.98
C GLY A 66 -3.03 -15.26 -6.42
N THR A 67 -4.27 -15.11 -5.94
CA THR A 67 -5.08 -13.92 -6.20
C THR A 67 -4.43 -12.69 -5.55
N ILE A 68 -3.92 -12.84 -4.32
CA ILE A 68 -3.21 -11.75 -3.62
C ILE A 68 -1.95 -11.37 -4.40
N ALA A 69 -1.20 -12.34 -4.92
CA ALA A 69 -0.03 -12.07 -5.74
C ALA A 69 -0.37 -11.25 -6.98
N ASN A 70 -1.49 -11.55 -7.63
CA ASN A 70 -1.95 -10.80 -8.79
C ASN A 70 -2.39 -9.37 -8.42
N ILE A 71 -3.04 -9.22 -7.28
CA ILE A 71 -3.42 -7.90 -6.74
C ILE A 71 -2.15 -7.07 -6.49
N TRP A 72 -1.13 -7.65 -5.87
CA TRP A 72 0.14 -6.97 -5.62
C TRP A 72 0.80 -6.50 -6.93
N LYS A 73 0.78 -7.33 -7.97
CA LYS A 73 1.34 -6.95 -9.28
C LYS A 73 0.63 -5.72 -9.84
N ARG A 74 -0.70 -5.71 -9.76
CA ARG A 74 -1.50 -4.57 -10.20
C ARG A 74 -1.18 -3.32 -9.37
N TRP A 75 -1.11 -3.46 -8.06
CA TRP A 75 -0.82 -2.34 -7.17
C TRP A 75 0.60 -1.80 -7.35
N ALA A 76 1.57 -2.68 -7.62
CA ALA A 76 2.94 -2.26 -7.90
C ALA A 76 3.00 -1.41 -9.16
N LEU A 77 2.25 -1.78 -10.20
CA LEU A 77 2.17 -0.99 -11.43
C LEU A 77 1.55 0.39 -11.18
N LYS A 78 0.65 0.49 -10.22
CA LYS A 78 0.02 1.76 -9.84
C LYS A 78 0.82 2.55 -8.82
N GLY A 79 1.88 1.98 -8.27
CA GLY A 79 2.75 2.66 -7.31
C GLY A 79 2.21 2.73 -5.89
N ILE A 80 1.19 1.93 -5.54
CA ILE A 80 0.62 1.96 -4.19
C ILE A 80 1.22 0.92 -3.26
N VAL A 81 2.01 -0.01 -3.79
CA VAL A 81 2.87 -0.89 -3.01
C VAL A 81 4.26 -0.86 -3.60
N VAL A 82 5.28 -1.06 -2.78
CA VAL A 82 6.68 -1.06 -3.20
C VAL A 82 7.34 -2.36 -2.78
N PRO A 83 8.30 -2.87 -3.58
CA PRO A 83 9.05 -4.07 -3.20
C PRO A 83 9.96 -3.75 -2.02
N VAL A 84 10.23 -4.76 -1.21
CA VAL A 84 11.18 -4.69 -0.11
C VAL A 84 12.35 -5.64 -0.38
N GLU A 85 13.38 -5.62 0.47
CA GLU A 85 14.58 -6.43 0.28
C GLU A 85 14.28 -7.92 0.18
N THR A 86 13.32 -8.42 0.96
CA THR A 86 12.92 -9.82 0.90
C THR A 86 12.15 -10.06 -0.40
N LYS A 87 12.71 -10.91 -1.25
CA LYS A 87 12.12 -11.23 -2.55
C LYS A 87 10.70 -11.78 -2.38
N GLY A 88 9.78 -11.28 -3.21
CA GLY A 88 8.39 -11.72 -3.19
C GLY A 88 7.53 -11.04 -2.13
N ARG A 89 8.08 -10.04 -1.44
CA ARG A 89 7.35 -9.26 -0.44
C ARG A 89 7.15 -7.84 -0.93
N PHE A 90 6.03 -7.24 -0.52
CA PHE A 90 5.72 -5.85 -0.82
C PHE A 90 5.30 -5.13 0.46
N LYS A 91 5.44 -3.82 0.43
CA LYS A 91 5.04 -2.94 1.52
C LYS A 91 4.10 -1.87 0.97
N ALA A 92 3.05 -1.54 1.72
CA ALA A 92 2.16 -0.44 1.38
C ALA A 92 2.94 0.86 1.31
N ALA A 93 2.78 1.61 0.22
CA ALA A 93 3.48 2.87 -0.01
C ALA A 93 2.86 4.02 0.80
N PHE A 94 1.59 3.90 1.21
CA PHE A 94 0.84 4.96 1.88
C PHE A 94 0.26 4.46 3.19
N ASN A 95 0.28 5.32 4.21
CA ASN A 95 -0.42 5.08 5.47
C ASN A 95 -1.87 5.51 5.29
N LEU A 96 -2.80 4.56 5.33
CA LEU A 96 -4.22 4.82 5.06
C LEU A 96 -4.85 5.82 6.02
N GLU A 97 -4.40 5.86 7.28
CA GLU A 97 -4.91 6.81 8.26
C GLU A 97 -4.66 8.25 7.85
N GLU A 98 -3.51 8.53 7.21
CA GLU A 98 -3.17 9.87 6.72
C GLU A 98 -4.11 10.34 5.63
N TYR A 99 -4.80 9.41 4.95
CA TYR A 99 -5.73 9.71 3.86
C TYR A 99 -7.19 9.50 4.26
N GLY A 100 -7.44 9.26 5.56
CA GLY A 100 -8.80 9.10 6.06
C GLY A 100 -9.47 7.79 5.69
N ILE A 101 -8.70 6.78 5.30
CA ILE A 101 -9.22 5.47 4.86
C ILE A 101 -9.04 4.48 6.01
N THR A 102 -10.00 4.38 6.90
CA THR A 102 -9.94 3.50 8.06
C THR A 102 -10.85 2.28 7.93
N GLU A 103 -11.94 2.43 7.19
CA GLU A 103 -12.87 1.33 6.91
C GLU A 103 -13.61 1.62 5.62
N ILE A 104 -14.15 0.59 5.02
CA ILE A 104 -14.97 0.73 3.83
C ILE A 104 -16.42 0.50 4.21
N LYS A 105 -17.26 1.46 3.86
CA LYS A 105 -18.70 1.27 3.91
C LYS A 105 -19.09 0.63 2.59
N GLU A 106 -19.30 -0.67 2.61
CA GLU A 106 -19.84 -1.35 1.46
C GLU A 106 -21.31 -0.96 1.35
N ASP A 107 -21.74 -0.56 0.16
CA ASP A 107 -23.15 -0.32 -0.11
C ASP A 107 -23.88 -1.65 0.02
N GLU A 108 -24.83 -1.68 0.88
CA GLU A 108 -25.69 -2.85 1.09
C GLU A 108 -26.63 -3.03 -0.09
#